data_7b8cba92f3a9c5888e47befb56bee8e9
#
_entry.id   7b8cba92f3a9c5888e47befb56bee8e9
#
_cell.length_a   1.000
_cell.length_b   1.000
_cell.length_c   1.000
_cell.angle_alpha   90.00
_cell.angle_beta   90.00
_cell.angle_gamma   90.00
#
_symmetry.space_group_name_H-M   'P 1'
#
loop_
_entity.id
_entity.type
_entity.pdbx_description
1 polymer ?
#
loop_
_entity_poly.entity_id
_entity_poly.type
_entity_poly.pdbx_seq_one_letter_code
_entity_poly.pdbx_strand_id
1 'polypeptide(L)'
;MQQLICVNKRDFERICRDEGWNDLNPPGNAALISICCNDEVARFVLSDGDAHFFSHDHENVLNVEFDDIAEDVRVFDGEEYGFPGKLTARGITPETAEKIVRFIEGHRDMDFLVHCRAGKSRSQAVVRYVLDFYDGPFQTNRSNPCLTYNSHTYAALRDARERLGL
;
A
#
# COMPACT_ATOMS: atom_id res chain seq x y z
N MET A 1 13.83 -2.74 -18.37
CA MET A 1 12.59 -2.00 -18.03
C MET A 1 12.13 -2.47 -16.68
N GLN A 2 11.97 -1.56 -15.74
CA GLN A 2 11.50 -1.89 -14.39
C GLN A 2 10.03 -2.27 -14.40
N GLN A 3 9.68 -3.26 -13.59
CA GLN A 3 8.28 -3.64 -13.36
C GLN A 3 7.70 -2.78 -12.23
N LEU A 4 6.50 -2.27 -12.43
CA LEU A 4 5.72 -1.56 -11.41
C LEU A 4 4.34 -2.21 -11.35
N ILE A 5 4.22 -3.24 -10.54
CA ILE A 5 3.06 -4.12 -10.49
C ILE A 5 2.19 -3.79 -9.29
N CYS A 6 0.92 -3.59 -9.53
CA CYS A 6 -0.10 -3.31 -8.53
C CYS A 6 -1.18 -4.38 -8.56
N VAL A 7 -1.42 -5.04 -7.45
CA VAL A 7 -2.34 -6.16 -7.35
C VAL A 7 -3.21 -6.06 -6.09
N ASN A 8 -4.26 -6.89 -6.03
CA ASN A 8 -4.99 -7.13 -4.79
C ASN A 8 -4.16 -8.00 -3.82
N LYS A 9 -4.61 -8.09 -2.59
CA LYS A 9 -3.92 -8.85 -1.54
C LYS A 9 -3.76 -10.32 -1.89
N ARG A 10 -4.80 -10.95 -2.42
CA ARG A 10 -4.79 -12.37 -2.78
C ARG A 10 -3.73 -12.67 -3.85
N ASP A 11 -3.64 -11.85 -4.87
CA ASP A 11 -2.64 -12.02 -5.94
C ASP A 11 -1.23 -11.72 -5.44
N PHE A 12 -1.07 -10.73 -4.56
CA PHE A 12 0.20 -10.45 -3.91
C PHE A 12 0.73 -11.68 -3.14
N GLU A 13 -0.10 -12.27 -2.30
CA GLU A 13 0.26 -13.45 -1.52
C GLU A 13 0.57 -14.66 -2.42
N ARG A 14 -0.19 -14.83 -3.51
CA ARG A 14 0.07 -15.87 -4.51
C ARG A 14 1.43 -15.66 -5.18
N ILE A 15 1.76 -14.45 -5.61
CA ILE A 15 3.04 -14.11 -6.21
C ILE A 15 4.19 -14.42 -5.22
N CYS A 16 4.05 -14.00 -3.97
CA CYS A 16 5.06 -14.28 -2.95
C CYS A 16 5.28 -15.79 -2.76
N ARG A 17 4.20 -16.56 -2.70
CA ARG A 17 4.32 -18.04 -2.60
C ARG A 17 4.96 -18.65 -3.84
N ASP A 18 4.57 -18.22 -5.03
CA ASP A 18 5.12 -18.75 -6.29
C ASP A 18 6.63 -18.43 -6.44
N GLU A 19 7.06 -17.27 -5.95
CA GLU A 19 8.48 -16.87 -5.93
C GLU A 19 9.26 -17.51 -4.77
N GLY A 20 8.60 -18.17 -3.83
CA GLY A 20 9.20 -18.73 -2.64
C GLY A 20 9.62 -17.70 -1.60
N TRP A 21 9.04 -16.50 -1.65
CA TRP A 21 9.33 -15.43 -0.69
C TRP A 21 8.54 -15.63 0.61
N ASN A 22 9.22 -15.45 1.72
CA ASN A 22 8.64 -15.48 3.08
C ASN A 22 9.61 -14.81 4.06
N ASP A 23 9.29 -14.80 5.36
CA ASP A 23 10.13 -14.15 6.37
C ASP A 23 11.52 -14.77 6.51
N LEU A 24 11.70 -16.03 6.15
CA LEU A 24 13.00 -16.71 6.15
C LEU A 24 13.77 -16.53 4.84
N ASN A 25 13.06 -16.17 3.78
CA ASN A 25 13.62 -15.96 2.44
C ASN A 25 12.94 -14.74 1.81
N PRO A 26 13.21 -13.50 2.30
CA PRO A 26 12.62 -12.31 1.74
C PRO A 26 13.15 -12.02 0.32
N PRO A 27 12.41 -11.22 -0.49
CA PRO A 27 12.84 -10.90 -1.85
C PRO A 27 14.17 -10.16 -1.87
N GLY A 28 15.05 -10.53 -2.81
CA GLY A 28 16.35 -9.87 -3.02
C GLY A 28 16.38 -8.98 -4.27
N ASN A 29 15.39 -9.14 -5.17
CA ASN A 29 15.37 -8.49 -6.48
C ASN A 29 14.13 -7.65 -6.76
N ALA A 30 13.24 -7.51 -5.79
CA ALA A 30 12.04 -6.71 -5.90
C ALA A 30 11.74 -6.00 -4.57
N ALA A 31 11.21 -4.79 -4.65
CA ALA A 31 10.76 -4.00 -3.52
C ALA A 31 9.24 -4.16 -3.36
N LEU A 32 8.80 -4.62 -2.21
CA LEU A 32 7.41 -4.94 -1.92
C LEU A 32 6.81 -3.92 -0.95
N ILE A 33 5.64 -3.38 -1.28
CA ILE A 33 4.88 -2.50 -0.40
C ILE A 33 3.52 -3.14 -0.12
N SER A 34 3.31 -3.55 1.12
CA SER A 34 2.09 -4.19 1.60
C SER A 34 1.26 -3.19 2.40
N ILE A 35 0.06 -2.85 1.88
CA ILE A 35 -0.86 -1.91 2.49
C ILE A 35 -2.09 -2.67 3.00
N CYS A 36 -2.26 -2.70 4.31
CA CYS A 36 -3.40 -3.32 4.98
C CYS A 36 -4.24 -2.26 5.71
N CYS A 37 -5.45 -2.62 6.09
CA CYS A 37 -6.29 -1.80 6.96
C CYS A 37 -5.72 -1.75 8.38
N ASN A 38 -6.08 -0.73 9.15
CA ASN A 38 -5.79 -0.74 10.58
C ASN A 38 -6.57 -1.86 11.30
N ASP A 39 -6.11 -2.24 12.47
CA ASP A 39 -6.66 -3.39 13.22
C ASP A 39 -8.15 -3.25 13.55
N GLU A 40 -8.63 -2.04 13.81
CA GLU A 40 -10.03 -1.80 14.16
C GLU A 40 -10.94 -2.10 12.97
N VAL A 41 -10.61 -1.57 11.77
CA VAL A 41 -11.36 -1.84 10.54
C VAL A 41 -11.22 -3.31 10.14
N ALA A 42 -10.03 -3.86 10.19
CA ALA A 42 -9.79 -5.26 9.84
C ALA A 42 -10.62 -6.22 10.71
N ARG A 43 -10.69 -5.96 12.01
CA ARG A 43 -11.40 -6.82 12.95
C ARG A 43 -12.91 -6.85 12.72
N PHE A 44 -13.52 -5.72 12.36
CA PHE A 44 -14.97 -5.60 12.28
C PHE A 44 -15.54 -5.72 10.87
N VAL A 45 -14.77 -5.37 9.83
CA VAL A 45 -15.25 -5.29 8.45
C VAL A 45 -14.81 -6.49 7.62
N LEU A 46 -13.67 -7.08 7.91
CA LEU A 46 -13.07 -8.16 7.13
C LEU A 46 -13.15 -9.46 7.95
N SER A 47 -13.97 -10.40 7.51
CA SER A 47 -14.21 -11.68 8.21
C SER A 47 -12.94 -12.52 8.39
N ASP A 48 -11.98 -12.40 7.47
CA ASP A 48 -10.69 -13.09 7.46
C ASP A 48 -9.53 -12.21 7.98
N GLY A 49 -9.86 -10.99 8.47
CA GLY A 49 -8.88 -10.02 8.89
C GLY A 49 -8.10 -9.40 7.73
N ASP A 50 -7.08 -8.64 8.05
CA ASP A 50 -6.20 -8.01 7.04
C ASP A 50 -4.74 -8.01 7.54
N ALA A 51 -4.21 -9.20 7.81
CA ALA A 51 -2.82 -9.37 8.21
C ALA A 51 -1.88 -9.30 7.01
N HIS A 52 -0.68 -8.77 7.23
CA HIS A 52 0.39 -8.80 6.23
C HIS A 52 0.89 -10.21 5.98
N PHE A 53 1.32 -10.49 4.76
CA PHE A 53 1.97 -11.76 4.40
C PHE A 53 3.31 -11.94 5.12
N PHE A 54 4.12 -10.88 5.16
CA PHE A 54 5.35 -10.84 5.96
C PHE A 54 5.03 -10.36 7.37
N SER A 55 5.56 -11.01 8.39
CA SER A 55 5.26 -10.69 9.79
C SER A 55 5.88 -9.37 10.27
N HIS A 56 6.89 -8.87 9.56
CA HIS A 56 7.60 -7.60 9.83
C HIS A 56 8.25 -7.07 8.55
N ASP A 57 8.76 -5.85 8.62
CA ASP A 57 9.53 -5.26 7.53
C ASP A 57 10.84 -6.02 7.31
N HIS A 58 11.27 -6.09 6.06
CA HIS A 58 12.58 -6.55 5.63
C HIS A 58 13.26 -5.46 4.80
N GLU A 59 14.52 -5.64 4.44
CA GLU A 59 15.24 -4.66 3.61
C GLU A 59 14.41 -4.24 2.38
N ASN A 60 13.81 -5.21 1.68
CA ASN A 60 13.03 -4.98 0.47
C ASN A 60 11.51 -5.18 0.67
N VAL A 61 11.03 -5.18 1.92
CA VAL A 61 9.61 -5.32 2.23
C VAL A 61 9.19 -4.27 3.24
N LEU A 62 8.22 -3.44 2.86
CA LEU A 62 7.60 -2.45 3.73
C LEU A 62 6.13 -2.83 4.00
N ASN A 63 5.79 -3.01 5.27
CA ASN A 63 4.43 -3.17 5.75
C ASN A 63 3.91 -1.85 6.30
N VAL A 64 2.75 -1.40 5.84
CA VAL A 64 2.08 -0.19 6.34
C VAL A 64 0.59 -0.44 6.52
N GLU A 65 -0.02 0.25 7.48
CA GLU A 65 -1.44 0.15 7.79
C GLU A 65 -2.09 1.52 7.71
N PHE A 66 -3.11 1.64 6.88
CA PHE A 66 -4.05 2.75 6.84
C PHE A 66 -5.27 2.35 6.02
N ASP A 67 -6.38 3.04 6.26
CA ASP A 67 -7.66 2.72 5.64
C ASP A 67 -7.88 3.50 4.34
N ASP A 68 -8.72 2.97 3.48
CA ASP A 68 -9.06 3.58 2.19
C ASP A 68 -10.16 4.62 2.35
N ILE A 69 -9.81 5.74 2.94
CA ILE A 69 -10.70 6.90 3.11
C ILE A 69 -10.06 8.15 2.52
N ALA A 70 -10.86 9.18 2.28
CA ALA A 70 -10.45 10.44 1.65
C ALA A 70 -10.08 11.53 2.67
N GLU A 71 -9.83 11.16 3.92
CA GLU A 71 -9.58 12.05 5.05
C GLU A 71 -8.67 11.37 6.09
N ASP A 72 -8.21 12.11 7.08
CA ASP A 72 -7.34 11.55 8.14
C ASP A 72 -8.08 10.57 9.02
N VAL A 73 -9.33 10.88 9.39
CA VAL A 73 -10.15 10.04 10.28
C VAL A 73 -11.61 10.11 9.85
N ARG A 74 -12.27 8.97 9.82
CA ARG A 74 -13.73 8.86 9.65
C ARG A 74 -14.32 7.91 10.65
N VAL A 75 -15.39 8.35 11.32
CA VAL A 75 -16.16 7.51 12.25
C VAL A 75 -17.41 7.02 11.54
N PHE A 76 -17.57 5.70 11.47
CA PHE A 76 -18.77 5.04 10.95
C PHE A 76 -19.67 4.58 12.09
N ASP A 77 -20.99 4.60 11.90
CA ASP A 77 -21.93 3.89 12.76
C ASP A 77 -21.86 2.40 12.43
N GLY A 78 -21.33 1.62 13.36
CA GLY A 78 -21.16 0.17 13.16
C GLY A 78 -22.50 -0.56 13.00
N GLU A 79 -23.61 -0.03 13.56
CA GLU A 79 -24.94 -0.64 13.43
C GLU A 79 -25.42 -0.72 11.98
N GLU A 80 -25.06 0.26 11.14
CA GLU A 80 -25.34 0.22 9.69
C GLU A 80 -24.70 -0.99 8.99
N TYR A 81 -23.63 -1.53 9.58
CA TYR A 81 -22.88 -2.67 9.07
C TYR A 81 -23.04 -3.94 9.91
N GLY A 82 -23.99 -3.95 10.85
CA GLY A 82 -24.26 -5.10 11.70
C GLY A 82 -23.35 -5.23 12.93
N PHE A 83 -22.63 -4.18 13.32
CA PHE A 83 -21.74 -4.16 14.48
C PHE A 83 -22.28 -3.20 15.57
N PRO A 84 -22.15 -3.53 16.87
CA PRO A 84 -22.50 -2.60 17.92
C PRO A 84 -21.44 -1.47 18.03
N GLY A 85 -21.91 -0.24 18.23
CA GLY A 85 -21.05 0.91 18.46
C GLY A 85 -20.52 1.57 17.19
N LYS A 86 -19.47 2.38 17.36
CA LYS A 86 -18.84 3.14 16.30
C LYS A 86 -17.50 2.53 15.89
N LEU A 87 -17.19 2.63 14.59
CA LEU A 87 -15.97 2.15 13.98
C LEU A 87 -15.17 3.34 13.46
N THR A 88 -13.91 3.46 13.86
CA THR A 88 -13.02 4.54 13.40
C THR A 88 -12.07 4.04 12.33
N ALA A 89 -12.21 4.58 11.11
CA ALA A 89 -11.24 4.41 10.04
C ALA A 89 -10.20 5.54 10.10
N ARG A 90 -8.96 5.21 9.76
CA ARG A 90 -7.82 6.14 9.78
C ARG A 90 -7.10 6.09 8.45
N GLY A 91 -7.07 7.23 7.74
CA GLY A 91 -6.30 7.40 6.51
C GLY A 91 -4.81 7.43 6.77
N ILE A 92 -4.05 7.57 5.69
CA ILE A 92 -2.59 7.64 5.76
C ILE A 92 -2.14 8.82 6.64
N THR A 93 -1.17 8.57 7.52
CA THR A 93 -0.54 9.62 8.33
C THR A 93 0.67 10.21 7.60
N PRO A 94 1.13 11.43 7.98
CA PRO A 94 2.37 11.99 7.45
C PRO A 94 3.58 11.07 7.66
N GLU A 95 3.67 10.40 8.81
CA GLU A 95 4.75 9.48 9.15
C GLU A 95 4.75 8.24 8.25
N THR A 96 3.58 7.67 7.99
CA THR A 96 3.45 6.53 7.08
C THR A 96 3.79 6.93 5.64
N ALA A 97 3.33 8.10 5.20
CA ALA A 97 3.68 8.64 3.89
C ALA A 97 5.20 8.82 3.72
N GLU A 98 5.89 9.34 4.73
CA GLU A 98 7.35 9.46 4.71
C GLU A 98 8.05 8.11 4.65
N LYS A 99 7.56 7.10 5.38
CA LYS A 99 8.11 5.74 5.30
C LYS A 99 8.02 5.19 3.86
N ILE A 100 6.87 5.36 3.22
CA ILE A 100 6.67 4.90 1.84
C ILE A 100 7.61 5.64 0.89
N VAL A 101 7.69 6.96 0.99
CA VAL A 101 8.55 7.77 0.11
C VAL A 101 10.02 7.41 0.29
N ARG A 102 10.51 7.27 1.53
CA ARG A 102 11.89 6.84 1.81
C ARG A 102 12.18 5.45 1.28
N PHE A 103 11.23 4.53 1.43
CA PHE A 103 11.37 3.18 0.92
C PHE A 103 11.48 3.18 -0.62
N ILE A 104 10.61 3.90 -1.32
CA ILE A 104 10.67 4.03 -2.78
C ILE A 104 12.00 4.66 -3.21
N GLU A 105 12.43 5.73 -2.57
CA GLU A 105 13.70 6.41 -2.89
C GLU A 105 14.90 5.47 -2.73
N GLY A 106 14.92 4.67 -1.69
CA GLY A 106 16.00 3.69 -1.45
C GLY A 106 16.00 2.50 -2.42
N HIS A 107 14.89 2.27 -3.13
CA HIS A 107 14.71 1.10 -4.01
C HIS A 107 14.38 1.49 -5.47
N ARG A 108 14.62 2.73 -5.86
CA ARG A 108 14.20 3.27 -7.17
C ARG A 108 14.74 2.51 -8.39
N ASP A 109 15.77 1.71 -8.22
CA ASP A 109 16.36 0.90 -9.29
C ASP A 109 15.84 -0.55 -9.31
N MET A 110 14.88 -0.88 -8.45
CA MET A 110 14.29 -2.22 -8.32
C MET A 110 12.90 -2.29 -8.94
N ASP A 111 12.47 -3.50 -9.24
CA ASP A 111 11.08 -3.77 -9.56
C ASP A 111 10.21 -3.55 -8.32
N PHE A 112 8.99 -3.01 -8.49
CA PHE A 112 8.05 -2.81 -7.41
C PHE A 112 6.83 -3.73 -7.53
N LEU A 113 6.44 -4.31 -6.41
CA LEU A 113 5.16 -5.00 -6.24
C LEU A 113 4.40 -4.35 -5.08
N VAL A 114 3.27 -3.74 -5.39
CA VAL A 114 2.45 -2.98 -4.44
C VAL A 114 1.06 -3.59 -4.36
N HIS A 115 0.54 -3.75 -3.15
CA HIS A 115 -0.84 -4.15 -2.97
C HIS A 115 -1.56 -3.34 -1.89
N CYS A 116 -2.88 -3.29 -2.01
CA CYS A 116 -3.82 -3.04 -0.93
C CYS A 116 -4.88 -4.16 -0.96
N ARG A 117 -6.00 -4.01 -0.29
CA ARG A 117 -7.04 -5.07 -0.27
C ARG A 117 -7.52 -5.42 -1.69
N ALA A 118 -7.98 -4.44 -2.44
CA ALA A 118 -8.54 -4.63 -3.78
C ALA A 118 -7.57 -4.31 -4.93
N GLY A 119 -6.44 -3.69 -4.67
CA GLY A 119 -5.48 -3.26 -5.68
C GLY A 119 -5.99 -2.11 -6.57
N LYS A 120 -6.96 -1.31 -6.09
CA LYS A 120 -7.66 -0.31 -6.91
C LYS A 120 -7.55 1.12 -6.42
N SER A 121 -7.16 1.38 -5.19
CA SER A 121 -7.22 2.70 -4.58
C SER A 121 -5.92 3.10 -3.89
N ARG A 122 -5.63 2.62 -2.69
CA ARG A 122 -4.41 2.96 -1.93
C ARG A 122 -3.13 2.59 -2.67
N SER A 123 -3.04 1.36 -3.15
CA SER A 123 -1.89 0.89 -3.92
C SER A 123 -1.75 1.62 -5.26
N GLN A 124 -2.85 2.00 -5.90
CA GLN A 124 -2.81 2.80 -7.11
C GLN A 124 -2.27 4.22 -6.88
N ALA A 125 -2.51 4.79 -5.70
CA ALA A 125 -1.93 6.07 -5.32
C ALA A 125 -0.39 5.99 -5.23
N VAL A 126 0.15 4.90 -4.71
CA VAL A 126 1.60 4.65 -4.67
C VAL A 126 2.15 4.50 -6.09
N VAL A 127 1.48 3.73 -6.94
CA VAL A 127 1.88 3.56 -8.35
C VAL A 127 1.86 4.90 -9.07
N ARG A 128 0.80 5.71 -8.89
CA ARG A 128 0.72 7.05 -9.48
C ARG A 128 1.88 7.93 -9.03
N TYR A 129 2.20 7.90 -7.73
CA TYR A 129 3.33 8.65 -7.19
C TYR A 129 4.65 8.24 -7.85
N VAL A 130 4.91 6.95 -8.01
CA VAL A 130 6.13 6.47 -8.70
C VAL A 130 6.18 6.96 -10.13
N LEU A 131 5.07 6.86 -10.88
CA LEU A 131 5.01 7.29 -12.27
C LEU A 131 5.21 8.80 -12.45
N ASP A 132 4.79 9.61 -11.47
CA ASP A 132 4.89 11.07 -11.56
C ASP A 132 6.26 11.62 -11.14
N PHE A 133 6.95 10.93 -10.24
CA PHE A 133 8.16 11.48 -9.60
C PHE A 133 9.45 10.73 -9.90
N TYR A 134 9.40 9.60 -10.57
CA TYR A 134 10.60 8.83 -10.95
C TYR A 134 10.66 8.59 -12.45
N ASP A 135 11.85 8.75 -12.99
CA ASP A 135 12.07 8.54 -14.41
C ASP A 135 11.98 7.05 -14.75
N GLY A 136 11.05 6.72 -15.69
CA GLY A 136 10.90 5.39 -16.24
C GLY A 136 11.98 5.03 -17.26
N PRO A 137 11.79 3.97 -17.99
CA PRO A 137 10.51 3.37 -18.35
C PRO A 137 10.03 2.31 -17.35
N PHE A 138 8.77 2.42 -16.92
CA PHE A 138 8.09 1.40 -16.12
C PHE A 138 7.14 0.57 -16.98
N GLN A 139 7.15 -0.74 -16.77
CA GLN A 139 6.13 -1.63 -17.28
C GLN A 139 5.11 -1.90 -16.16
N THR A 140 3.88 -1.46 -16.37
CA THR A 140 2.79 -1.68 -15.43
C THR A 140 1.90 -2.83 -15.89
N ASN A 141 1.18 -3.45 -14.94
CA ASN A 141 0.22 -4.52 -15.26
C ASN A 141 -1.17 -4.01 -15.66
N ARG A 142 -1.34 -2.69 -15.79
CA ARG A 142 -2.58 -2.05 -16.25
C ARG A 142 -2.28 -0.98 -17.28
N SER A 143 -3.15 -0.86 -18.28
CA SER A 143 -3.04 0.16 -19.33
C SER A 143 -3.27 1.59 -18.80
N ASN A 144 -4.05 1.73 -17.72
CA ASN A 144 -4.26 3.00 -17.02
C ASN A 144 -4.41 2.77 -15.53
N PRO A 145 -3.32 2.57 -14.79
CA PRO A 145 -3.34 2.16 -13.39
C PRO A 145 -3.89 3.23 -12.45
N CYS A 146 -4.04 4.48 -12.90
CA CYS A 146 -4.23 5.61 -12.02
C CYS A 146 -5.63 6.23 -12.05
N LEU A 147 -6.59 5.61 -12.73
CA LEU A 147 -7.96 6.18 -12.86
C LEU A 147 -8.73 6.24 -11.54
N THR A 148 -8.44 5.37 -10.59
CA THR A 148 -9.22 5.21 -9.36
C THR A 148 -8.36 5.31 -8.09
N TYR A 149 -7.19 5.94 -8.18
CA TYR A 149 -6.30 6.07 -7.03
C TYR A 149 -6.91 6.93 -5.92
N ASN A 150 -6.55 6.61 -4.67
CA ASN A 150 -6.93 7.41 -3.50
C ASN A 150 -6.18 8.74 -3.51
N SER A 151 -6.89 9.84 -3.78
CA SER A 151 -6.30 11.17 -3.91
C SER A 151 -5.73 11.71 -2.58
N HIS A 152 -6.30 11.32 -1.45
CA HIS A 152 -5.79 11.68 -0.12
C HIS A 152 -4.44 11.01 0.14
N THR A 153 -4.32 9.72 -0.18
CA THR A 153 -3.04 8.98 -0.11
C THR A 153 -2.00 9.61 -1.04
N TYR A 154 -2.36 9.90 -2.28
CA TYR A 154 -1.43 10.53 -3.23
C TYR A 154 -0.94 11.90 -2.75
N ALA A 155 -1.84 12.75 -2.24
CA ALA A 155 -1.48 14.05 -1.69
C ALA A 155 -0.52 13.93 -0.51
N ALA A 156 -0.76 12.96 0.39
CA ALA A 156 0.12 12.70 1.53
C ALA A 156 1.54 12.28 1.09
N LEU A 157 1.66 11.46 0.06
CA LEU A 157 2.96 11.07 -0.50
C LEU A 157 3.70 12.25 -1.12
N ARG A 158 2.99 13.09 -1.89
CA ARG A 158 3.55 14.30 -2.46
C ARG A 158 4.04 15.28 -1.39
N ASP A 159 3.23 15.50 -0.35
CA ASP A 159 3.59 16.39 0.76
C ASP A 159 4.79 15.83 1.56
N ALA A 160 4.85 14.50 1.76
CA ALA A 160 6.00 13.85 2.38
C ALA A 160 7.28 14.05 1.54
N ARG A 161 7.19 13.94 0.22
CA ARG A 161 8.31 14.22 -0.68
C ARG A 161 8.86 15.63 -0.49
N GLU A 162 7.98 16.63 -0.43
CA GLU A 162 8.37 18.03 -0.20
C GLU A 162 9.06 18.21 1.16
N ARG A 163 8.50 17.63 2.24
CA ARG A 163 9.10 17.69 3.58
C ARG A 163 10.49 17.04 3.64
N LEU A 164 10.72 16.02 2.84
CA LEU A 164 12.00 15.30 2.76
C LEU A 164 13.02 16.00 1.86
N GLY A 165 12.62 17.07 1.14
CA GLY A 165 13.49 17.82 0.25
C GLY A 165 13.85 17.07 -1.04
N LEU A 166 12.99 16.17 -1.50
CA LEU A 166 13.20 15.35 -2.70
C LEU A 166 12.58 15.97 -3.95
#